data_eb25bb5de67b77e252cac0b838343ec2
#
_entry.id   eb25bb5de67b77e252cac0b838343ec2
#
_cell.length_a   1.000
_cell.length_b   1.000
_cell.length_c   1.000
_cell.angle_alpha   90.00
_cell.angle_beta   90.00
_cell.angle_gamma   90.00
#
_symmetry.space_group_name_H-M   'P 1'
#
loop_
_entity.id
_entity.type
_entity.pdbx_description
1 polymer ?
#
loop_
_entity_poly.entity_id
_entity_poly.type
_entity_poly.pdbx_seq_one_letter_code
_entity_poly.pdbx_strand_id
1 'polypeptide(L)' 'MIETIKQLLSTPTPLEMAARELVEAQRSKLEAESAREYAYHMVQYHDDRINRLRERLDELRGEAA' A
#
# COMPACT_ATOMS: atom_id res chain seq x y z
N MET A 1 33.50 3.43 33.63
CA MET A 1 33.60 4.60 32.73
C MET A 1 33.49 4.22 31.26
N ILE A 2 34.23 3.23 30.81
CA ILE A 2 34.18 2.79 29.41
C ILE A 2 32.78 2.26 29.05
N GLU A 3 32.11 1.57 29.95
CA GLU A 3 30.73 1.06 29.73
C GLU A 3 29.72 2.19 29.61
N THR A 4 29.87 3.26 30.40
CA THR A 4 29.00 4.43 30.32
C THR A 4 29.16 5.16 28.98
N ILE A 5 30.40 5.26 28.51
CA ILE A 5 30.69 5.86 27.20
C ILE A 5 30.12 4.99 26.08
N LYS A 6 30.25 3.69 26.18
CA LYS A 6 29.66 2.75 25.20
C LYS A 6 28.15 2.86 25.19
N GLN A 7 27.50 2.96 26.36
CA GLN A 7 26.05 3.16 26.43
C GLN A 7 25.62 4.48 25.80
N LEU A 8 26.35 5.56 26.05
CA LEU A 8 26.08 6.88 25.47
C LEU A 8 26.25 6.86 23.95
N LEU A 9 27.26 6.12 23.45
CA LEU A 9 27.50 5.98 22.01
C LEU A 9 26.52 5.03 21.34
N SER A 10 26.02 4.01 22.06
CA SER A 10 25.08 3.04 21.52
C SER A 10 23.63 3.48 21.62
N THR A 11 23.32 4.43 22.52
CA THR A 11 21.96 4.94 22.70
C THR A 11 21.68 6.05 21.69
N PRO A 12 20.69 5.91 20.82
CA PRO A 12 20.36 6.98 19.88
C PRO A 12 19.85 8.22 20.61
N THR A 13 20.22 9.39 20.09
CA THR A 13 19.73 10.67 20.61
C THR A 13 18.25 10.83 20.26
N PRO A 14 17.50 11.70 20.96
CA PRO A 14 16.12 12.01 20.58
C PRO A 14 16.00 12.50 19.13
N LEU A 15 16.99 13.25 18.66
CA LEU A 15 17.00 13.70 17.26
C LEU A 15 17.13 12.52 16.28
N GLU A 16 18.03 11.59 16.57
CA GLU A 16 18.20 10.40 15.74
C GLU A 16 16.94 9.53 15.73
N MET A 17 16.30 9.37 16.88
CA MET A 17 15.06 8.61 16.99
C MET A 17 13.95 9.26 16.18
N ALA A 18 13.80 10.58 16.28
CA ALA A 18 12.81 11.31 15.50
C ALA A 18 13.09 11.22 14.00
N ALA A 19 14.35 11.28 13.59
CA ALA A 19 14.73 11.12 12.20
C ALA A 19 14.38 9.72 11.66
N ARG A 20 14.63 8.68 12.45
CA ARG A 20 14.28 7.30 12.10
C ARG A 20 12.76 7.11 11.98
N GLU A 21 12.00 7.68 12.91
CA GLU A 21 10.55 7.64 12.86
C GLU A 21 10.00 8.34 11.62
N LEU A 22 10.60 9.47 11.25
CA LEU A 22 10.19 10.19 10.04
C LEU A 22 10.42 9.34 8.80
N VAL A 23 11.59 8.72 8.66
CA VAL A 23 11.90 7.85 7.53
C VAL A 23 10.92 6.67 7.47
N GLU A 24 10.63 6.05 8.61
CA GLU A 24 9.70 4.93 8.69
C GLU A 24 8.27 5.36 8.33
N ALA A 25 7.84 6.52 8.81
CA ALA A 25 6.53 7.07 8.47
C ALA A 25 6.40 7.37 6.97
N GLN A 26 7.44 7.92 6.36
CA GLN A 26 7.48 8.17 4.92
C GLN A 26 7.40 6.87 4.12
N ARG A 27 8.12 5.83 4.56
CA ARG A 27 8.05 4.50 3.94
C ARG A 27 6.65 3.92 4.02
N SER A 28 6.06 3.96 5.20
CA SER A 28 4.70 3.45 5.43
C SER A 28 3.68 4.20 4.57
N LYS A 29 3.84 5.50 4.42
CA LYS A 29 2.97 6.30 3.55
C LYS A 29 3.08 5.86 2.10
N LEU A 30 4.30 5.66 1.60
CA LEU A 30 4.51 5.18 0.23
C LEU A 30 3.88 3.81 0.00
N GLU A 31 4.02 2.90 0.95
CA GLU A 31 3.39 1.59 0.89
C GLU A 31 1.86 1.70 0.84
N ALA A 32 1.29 2.57 1.66
CA ALA A 32 -0.15 2.80 1.69
C ALA A 32 -0.64 3.43 0.38
N GLU A 33 0.09 4.37 -0.19
CA GLU A 33 -0.25 4.97 -1.48
C GLU A 33 -0.20 3.94 -2.61
N SER A 34 0.81 3.08 -2.62
CA SER A 34 0.93 2.00 -3.59
C SER A 34 -0.22 1.00 -3.46
N ALA A 35 -0.60 0.66 -2.23
CA ALA A 35 -1.73 -0.23 -1.98
C ALA A 35 -3.05 0.39 -2.47
N ARG A 36 -3.22 1.70 -2.29
CA ARG A 36 -4.39 2.43 -2.77
C ARG A 36 -4.47 2.44 -4.29
N GLU A 37 -3.34 2.67 -4.98
CA GLU A 37 -3.28 2.61 -6.43
C GLU A 37 -3.62 1.22 -6.95
N TYR A 38 -3.07 0.19 -6.31
CA TYR A 38 -3.37 -1.19 -6.66
C TYR A 38 -4.87 -1.47 -6.51
N ALA A 39 -5.45 -1.07 -5.38
CA ALA A 39 -6.88 -1.27 -5.12
C ALA A 39 -7.74 -0.53 -6.16
N TYR A 40 -7.35 0.68 -6.54
CA TYR A 40 -8.06 1.43 -7.58
C TYR A 40 -8.04 0.69 -8.92
N HIS A 41 -6.89 0.19 -9.34
CA HIS A 41 -6.77 -0.58 -10.58
C HIS A 41 -7.56 -1.89 -10.53
N MET A 42 -7.60 -2.52 -9.36
CA MET A 42 -8.39 -3.75 -9.19
C MET A 42 -9.89 -3.49 -9.27
N VAL A 43 -10.35 -2.35 -8.75
CA VAL A 43 -11.76 -1.95 -8.89
C VAL A 43 -12.09 -1.75 -10.38
N GLN A 44 -11.26 -1.05 -11.12
CA GLN A 44 -11.46 -0.84 -12.56
C GLN A 44 -11.46 -2.17 -13.33
N TYR A 45 -10.52 -3.04 -13.02
CA TYR A 45 -10.43 -4.37 -13.65
C TYR A 45 -11.72 -5.16 -13.44
N HIS A 46 -12.23 -5.19 -12.23
CA HIS A 46 -13.46 -5.92 -11.92
C HIS A 46 -14.70 -5.25 -12.51
N ASP A 47 -14.75 -3.94 -12.58
CA ASP A 47 -15.85 -3.23 -13.24
C ASP A 47 -15.88 -3.57 -14.74
N ASP A 48 -14.75 -3.57 -15.40
CA ASP A 48 -14.66 -3.95 -16.81
C ASP A 48 -15.09 -5.41 -17.01
N ARG A 49 -14.67 -6.28 -16.11
CA ARG A 49 -15.05 -7.67 -16.12
C ARG A 49 -16.56 -7.86 -15.96
N ILE A 50 -17.16 -7.13 -15.04
CA ILE A 50 -18.62 -7.16 -14.83
C ILE A 50 -19.36 -6.70 -16.08
N ASN A 51 -18.91 -5.61 -16.69
CA ASN A 51 -19.52 -5.08 -17.90
C ASN A 51 -19.44 -6.09 -19.05
N ARG A 52 -18.28 -6.73 -19.26
CA ARG A 52 -18.13 -7.78 -20.27
C ARG A 52 -19.05 -8.96 -20.04
N LEU A 53 -19.20 -9.39 -18.79
CA LEU A 53 -20.06 -10.50 -18.44
C LEU A 53 -21.53 -10.15 -18.61
N ARG A 54 -21.95 -8.94 -18.32
CA ARG A 54 -23.30 -8.45 -18.57
C ARG A 54 -23.62 -8.46 -20.07
N GLU A 55 -22.70 -7.95 -20.88
CA GLU A 55 -22.85 -7.98 -22.33
C GLU A 55 -22.96 -9.42 -22.84
N ARG A 56 -22.13 -10.32 -22.32
CA ARG A 56 -22.17 -11.73 -22.68
C ARG A 56 -23.50 -12.39 -22.31
N LEU A 57 -24.03 -12.08 -21.14
CA LEU A 57 -25.32 -12.57 -20.70
C LEU A 57 -26.46 -12.06 -21.60
N ASP A 58 -26.41 -10.79 -21.98
CA ASP A 58 -27.40 -10.20 -22.88
C ASP A 58 -27.35 -10.84 -24.26
N GLU A 59 -26.16 -11.09 -24.78
CA GLU A 59 -25.98 -11.82 -26.04
C GLU A 59 -26.58 -13.23 -25.96
N LEU A 60 -26.30 -13.95 -24.89
CA LEU A 60 -26.80 -15.32 -24.71
C LEU A 60 -28.33 -15.35 -24.54
N ARG A 61 -28.90 -14.35 -23.87
CA ARG A 61 -30.36 -14.20 -23.77
C ARG A 61 -31.00 -13.93 -25.13
N GLY A 62 -30.36 -13.09 -25.94
CA GLY A 62 -30.80 -12.79 -27.28
C GLY A 62 -30.74 -14.02 -28.16
N GLU A 63 -29.72 -14.85 -28.05
CA GLU A 63 -29.59 -16.12 -28.79
C GLU A 63 -30.63 -17.15 -28.34
N ALA A 64 -30.97 -17.15 -27.03
CA ALA A 64 -31.95 -18.09 -26.50
C ALA A 64 -33.42 -17.73 -26.85
N ALA A 65 -33.63 -16.48 -27.14
CA ALA A 65 -34.94 -15.98 -27.55
C ALA A 65 -35.18 -16.22 -29.02
#